data_9391cf96cd9591bf4c7da23b96e02af9
#
_entry.id   9391cf96cd9591bf4c7da23b96e02af9
#
_cell.length_a   1.000
_cell.length_b   1.000
_cell.length_c   1.000
_cell.angle_alpha   90.00
_cell.angle_beta   90.00
_cell.angle_gamma   90.00
#
_symmetry.space_group_name_H-M   'P 1'
#
loop_
_entity.id
_entity.type
_entity.pdbx_description
1 polymer ?
#
loop_
_entity_poly.entity_id
_entity_poly.type
_entity_poly.pdbx_seq_one_letter_code
_entity_poly.pdbx_strand_id
1 'polypeptide(L)'
;MRPAPLLAFCLLCFSATSSRAGDWAVWRGPQGDGVSAEKGFPTRWSATENVRWKTPCPAGHASPIIVGERLFTAGFDAAAESRLLLCFNRETGAELWRREVFKAPLERVHSENSRASSTPACDGERVYCAFLDGREPVVSAYTLTGDSAWSVRPGVFSSVHGFCSTPVLWKDKVIVNCDHDGPGYIVALARADGRELWRIERPNQTRSYVAPLIRVVQGKPQMVLSGSKCIAGYDPDTGELLWMIDGPTDQFVASLVFSPKTEWFYMTGGFPAHHVMAIRPEGRGKVTKSHVAWHYNPPSAVGVSYVPSPIIEGDWLLLNDDRGFAHAFDAQSGKVVWSERFGRQHASLVSTEGLVYFLNDAGECRVVKPGDKFAVVASNAIGENTYASPALSDGQIFLRSDKHLWCIGDRKR
;
A
#
# COMPACT_ATOMS: atom_id res chain seq x y z
N MET A 1 -65.77 1.23 9.87
CA MET A 1 -64.51 0.54 10.08
C MET A 1 -63.64 0.73 8.84
N ARG A 2 -62.58 1.53 8.95
CA ARG A 2 -61.62 1.73 7.86
C ARG A 2 -60.43 0.83 8.13
N PRO A 3 -59.85 0.11 7.16
CA PRO A 3 -58.63 -0.69 7.39
C PRO A 3 -57.41 0.21 7.47
N ALA A 4 -56.51 -0.10 8.44
CA ALA A 4 -55.24 0.54 8.64
C ALA A 4 -54.24 0.08 7.55
N PRO A 5 -53.29 0.95 7.09
CA PRO A 5 -52.29 0.56 6.13
C PRO A 5 -51.19 -0.27 6.80
N LEU A 6 -50.86 -1.43 6.23
CA LEU A 6 -49.68 -2.21 6.55
C LEU A 6 -48.46 -1.42 6.03
N LEU A 7 -47.59 -0.92 6.95
CA LEU A 7 -46.23 -0.47 6.62
C LEU A 7 -45.36 -1.70 6.37
N ALA A 8 -44.99 -1.93 5.12
CA ALA A 8 -43.94 -2.88 4.77
C ALA A 8 -42.58 -2.29 5.15
N PHE A 9 -41.97 -2.86 6.19
CA PHE A 9 -40.59 -2.57 6.57
C PHE A 9 -39.67 -3.32 5.60
N CYS A 10 -39.12 -2.62 4.59
CA CYS A 10 -38.02 -3.14 3.80
C CYS A 10 -36.74 -3.20 4.69
N LEU A 11 -36.43 -4.40 5.19
CA LEU A 11 -35.10 -4.67 5.72
C LEU A 11 -34.09 -4.60 4.56
N LEU A 12 -33.40 -3.48 4.43
CA LEU A 12 -32.17 -3.40 3.65
C LEU A 12 -31.13 -4.23 4.39
N CYS A 13 -30.93 -5.48 3.98
CA CYS A 13 -29.78 -6.28 4.36
C CYS A 13 -28.52 -5.59 3.80
N PHE A 14 -27.86 -4.81 4.61
CA PHE A 14 -26.46 -4.43 4.37
C PHE A 14 -25.63 -5.72 4.50
N SER A 15 -25.34 -6.35 3.37
CA SER A 15 -24.29 -7.37 3.30
C SER A 15 -22.97 -6.68 3.56
N ALA A 16 -22.53 -6.69 4.81
CA ALA A 16 -21.14 -6.42 5.13
C ALA A 16 -20.34 -7.55 4.44
N THR A 17 -19.61 -7.23 3.39
CA THR A 17 -18.64 -8.13 2.80
C THR A 17 -17.56 -8.36 3.86
N SER A 18 -17.69 -9.46 4.61
CA SER A 18 -16.67 -9.89 5.55
C SER A 18 -15.46 -10.35 4.73
N SER A 19 -14.35 -9.60 4.79
CA SER A 19 -13.03 -10.14 4.45
C SER A 19 -12.88 -11.48 5.16
N ARG A 20 -12.61 -12.53 4.41
CA ARG A 20 -12.40 -13.86 4.97
C ARG A 20 -11.13 -13.80 5.82
N ALA A 21 -11.10 -14.43 6.98
CA ALA A 21 -9.86 -14.62 7.71
C ALA A 21 -8.84 -15.24 6.76
N GLY A 22 -7.64 -14.64 6.65
CA GLY A 22 -6.62 -15.06 5.70
C GLY A 22 -6.49 -14.21 4.43
N ASP A 23 -7.40 -13.28 4.14
CA ASP A 23 -7.27 -12.42 2.97
C ASP A 23 -6.25 -11.28 3.19
N TRP A 24 -5.41 -11.03 2.18
CA TRP A 24 -4.53 -9.87 2.05
C TRP A 24 -4.98 -9.05 0.85
N ALA A 25 -6.20 -8.52 0.93
CA ALA A 25 -7.00 -8.08 -0.20
C ALA A 25 -6.60 -6.72 -0.80
N VAL A 26 -5.74 -5.96 -0.12
CA VAL A 26 -5.24 -4.66 -0.55
C VAL A 26 -3.74 -4.56 -0.27
N TRP A 27 -3.10 -3.56 -0.84
CA TRP A 27 -1.70 -3.29 -0.59
C TRP A 27 -1.43 -3.07 0.90
N ARG A 28 -0.43 -3.79 1.44
CA ARG A 28 -0.08 -3.82 2.86
C ARG A 28 -1.18 -4.40 3.77
N GLY A 29 -2.02 -5.28 3.22
CA GLY A 29 -2.96 -6.10 3.99
C GLY A 29 -4.23 -5.40 4.46
N PRO A 30 -5.03 -6.07 5.27
CA PRO A 30 -6.41 -5.68 5.58
C PRO A 30 -6.56 -4.26 6.14
N GLN A 31 -5.54 -3.80 6.87
CA GLN A 31 -5.50 -2.45 7.43
C GLN A 31 -4.61 -1.48 6.62
N GLY A 32 -3.94 -1.91 5.55
CA GLY A 32 -3.03 -1.08 4.77
C GLY A 32 -1.77 -0.61 5.51
N ASP A 33 -1.39 -1.29 6.60
CA ASP A 33 -0.28 -0.92 7.49
C ASP A 33 0.87 -1.94 7.49
N GLY A 34 0.70 -3.06 6.80
CA GLY A 34 1.71 -4.13 6.72
C GLY A 34 1.64 -5.15 7.85
N VAL A 35 0.68 -5.03 8.77
CA VAL A 35 0.57 -5.91 9.94
C VAL A 35 -0.46 -7.02 9.67
N SER A 36 -0.06 -8.28 9.90
CA SER A 36 -0.96 -9.42 9.92
C SER A 36 -1.24 -9.85 11.37
N ALA A 37 -2.51 -10.04 11.69
CA ALA A 37 -2.94 -10.63 12.96
C ALA A 37 -2.87 -12.18 12.95
N GLU A 38 -2.61 -12.78 11.80
CA GLU A 38 -2.49 -14.23 11.64
C GLU A 38 -1.15 -14.74 12.18
N LYS A 39 -1.09 -16.06 12.34
CA LYS A 39 0.07 -16.76 12.94
C LYS A 39 0.57 -17.89 12.07
N GLY A 40 1.75 -18.43 12.43
CA GLY A 40 2.32 -19.61 11.79
C GLY A 40 3.06 -19.33 10.49
N PHE A 41 3.56 -18.11 10.30
CA PHE A 41 4.37 -17.78 9.13
C PHE A 41 5.81 -18.28 9.25
N PRO A 42 6.42 -18.73 8.15
CA PRO A 42 7.79 -19.20 8.17
C PRO A 42 8.75 -18.05 8.49
N THR A 43 9.71 -18.32 9.38
CA THR A 43 10.83 -17.41 9.63
C THR A 43 12.07 -17.78 8.82
N ARG A 44 12.14 -19.01 8.26
CA ARG A 44 13.28 -19.52 7.50
C ARG A 44 12.86 -20.05 6.14
N TRP A 45 13.59 -19.63 5.12
CA TRP A 45 13.47 -20.14 3.74
C TRP A 45 14.73 -19.83 2.93
N SER A 46 14.83 -20.44 1.75
CA SER A 46 15.84 -20.11 0.74
C SER A 46 15.21 -20.15 -0.64
N ALA A 47 16.00 -20.12 -1.70
CA ALA A 47 15.50 -20.32 -3.06
C ALA A 47 14.88 -21.73 -3.31
N THR A 48 15.11 -22.67 -2.40
CA THR A 48 14.66 -24.07 -2.53
C THR A 48 14.00 -24.63 -1.26
N GLU A 49 14.29 -24.06 -0.10
CA GLU A 49 13.73 -24.47 1.19
C GLU A 49 12.45 -23.70 1.49
N ASN A 50 11.41 -24.38 1.97
CA ASN A 50 10.10 -23.82 2.30
C ASN A 50 9.43 -23.08 1.13
N VAL A 51 9.80 -23.37 -0.11
CA VAL A 51 9.13 -22.88 -1.33
C VAL A 51 8.02 -23.87 -1.70
N ARG A 52 6.77 -23.43 -1.64
CA ARG A 52 5.62 -24.22 -2.12
C ARG A 52 5.57 -24.25 -3.63
N TRP A 53 5.67 -23.06 -4.23
CA TRP A 53 5.75 -22.89 -5.67
C TRP A 53 6.49 -21.60 -6.05
N LYS A 54 6.97 -21.60 -7.27
CA LYS A 54 7.60 -20.47 -7.95
C LYS A 54 7.07 -20.45 -9.38
N THR A 55 6.53 -19.32 -9.83
CA THR A 55 5.86 -19.18 -11.13
C THR A 55 6.36 -17.94 -11.86
N PRO A 56 6.67 -18.00 -13.17
CA PRO A 56 6.99 -16.83 -13.97
C PRO A 56 5.89 -15.77 -13.91
N CYS A 57 6.27 -14.49 -13.82
CA CYS A 57 5.35 -13.37 -13.78
C CYS A 57 5.83 -12.28 -14.76
N PRO A 58 4.93 -11.67 -15.56
CA PRO A 58 5.26 -10.51 -16.37
C PRO A 58 5.91 -9.38 -15.57
N ALA A 59 6.76 -8.57 -16.20
CA ALA A 59 7.47 -7.47 -15.57
C ALA A 59 6.50 -6.52 -14.84
N GLY A 60 6.96 -5.96 -13.71
CA GLY A 60 6.18 -5.03 -12.88
C GLY A 60 6.60 -5.08 -11.41
N HIS A 61 6.27 -4.02 -10.66
CA HIS A 61 6.59 -3.89 -9.23
C HIS A 61 5.35 -3.92 -8.32
N ALA A 62 4.15 -4.12 -8.88
CA ALA A 62 2.94 -4.28 -8.08
C ALA A 62 3.05 -5.46 -7.12
N SER A 63 2.72 -5.26 -5.86
CA SER A 63 2.70 -6.32 -4.85
C SER A 63 1.60 -7.35 -5.14
N PRO A 64 1.74 -8.60 -4.72
CA PRO A 64 0.62 -9.54 -4.73
C PRO A 64 -0.43 -9.16 -3.69
N ILE A 65 -1.69 -9.44 -4.01
CA ILE A 65 -2.80 -9.46 -3.05
C ILE A 65 -3.47 -10.83 -3.10
N ILE A 66 -4.03 -11.25 -1.98
CA ILE A 66 -4.62 -12.60 -1.82
C ILE A 66 -6.08 -12.46 -1.40
N VAL A 67 -6.98 -13.11 -2.13
CA VAL A 67 -8.41 -13.18 -1.79
C VAL A 67 -8.94 -14.59 -2.06
N GLY A 68 -9.31 -15.30 -1.01
CA GLY A 68 -9.69 -16.69 -1.08
C GLY A 68 -8.60 -17.55 -1.74
N GLU A 69 -8.93 -18.20 -2.85
CA GLU A 69 -8.01 -19.08 -3.59
C GLU A 69 -7.24 -18.35 -4.72
N ARG A 70 -7.32 -17.04 -4.77
CA ARG A 70 -6.74 -16.24 -5.85
C ARG A 70 -5.64 -15.30 -5.34
N LEU A 71 -4.60 -15.18 -6.15
CA LEU A 71 -3.57 -14.15 -6.04
C LEU A 71 -3.72 -13.22 -7.25
N PHE A 72 -3.81 -11.92 -6.99
CA PHE A 72 -3.82 -10.92 -8.04
C PHE A 72 -2.57 -10.04 -7.97
N THR A 73 -2.09 -9.61 -9.13
CA THR A 73 -1.06 -8.59 -9.27
C THR A 73 -1.17 -7.90 -10.63
N ALA A 74 -0.41 -6.83 -10.83
CA ALA A 74 -0.37 -6.12 -12.11
C ALA A 74 0.97 -6.35 -12.80
N GLY A 75 0.99 -6.35 -14.13
CA GLY A 75 2.18 -6.51 -14.94
C GLY A 75 2.09 -5.70 -16.24
N PHE A 76 3.16 -5.72 -17.03
CA PHE A 76 3.15 -5.19 -18.38
C PHE A 76 3.94 -6.09 -19.33
N ASP A 77 3.56 -6.06 -20.60
CA ASP A 77 4.30 -6.68 -21.70
C ASP A 77 4.89 -5.56 -22.58
N ALA A 78 6.21 -5.47 -22.60
CA ALA A 78 6.89 -4.40 -23.32
C ALA A 78 6.82 -4.59 -24.84
N ALA A 79 6.82 -5.84 -25.32
CA ALA A 79 6.75 -6.13 -26.77
C ALA A 79 5.35 -5.89 -27.33
N ALA A 80 4.32 -6.22 -26.55
CA ALA A 80 2.92 -6.00 -26.91
C ALA A 80 2.41 -4.59 -26.55
N GLU A 81 3.18 -3.78 -25.80
CA GLU A 81 2.78 -2.48 -25.25
C GLU A 81 1.52 -2.56 -24.38
N SER A 82 1.33 -3.69 -23.69
CA SER A 82 0.12 -3.98 -22.93
C SER A 82 0.31 -3.79 -21.44
N ARG A 83 -0.75 -3.30 -20.73
CA ARG A 83 -0.86 -3.29 -19.25
C ARG A 83 -1.78 -4.43 -18.87
N LEU A 84 -1.33 -5.22 -17.88
CA LEU A 84 -1.92 -6.52 -17.56
C LEU A 84 -2.40 -6.57 -16.11
N LEU A 85 -3.63 -7.02 -15.92
CA LEU A 85 -4.10 -7.55 -14.63
C LEU A 85 -3.98 -9.07 -14.67
N LEU A 86 -3.37 -9.66 -13.64
CA LEU A 86 -2.99 -11.06 -13.57
C LEU A 86 -3.66 -11.74 -12.38
N CYS A 87 -4.14 -12.95 -12.59
CA CYS A 87 -4.71 -13.80 -11.55
C CYS A 87 -4.08 -15.18 -11.56
N PHE A 88 -3.66 -15.63 -10.38
CA PHE A 88 -3.05 -16.94 -10.17
C PHE A 88 -3.82 -17.72 -9.10
N ASN A 89 -3.77 -19.03 -9.17
CA ASN A 89 -4.20 -19.90 -8.09
C ASN A 89 -3.19 -19.80 -6.94
N ARG A 90 -3.65 -19.45 -5.74
CA ARG A 90 -2.76 -19.23 -4.58
C ARG A 90 -2.03 -20.48 -4.13
N GLU A 91 -2.65 -21.68 -4.28
CA GLU A 91 -2.09 -22.95 -3.79
C GLU A 91 -1.06 -23.55 -4.74
N THR A 92 -1.23 -23.34 -6.06
CA THR A 92 -0.40 -23.97 -7.09
C THR A 92 0.51 -23.01 -7.82
N GLY A 93 0.24 -21.70 -7.77
CA GLY A 93 0.90 -20.69 -8.59
C GLY A 93 0.51 -20.74 -10.07
N ALA A 94 -0.45 -21.58 -10.47
CA ALA A 94 -0.91 -21.63 -11.85
C ALA A 94 -1.63 -20.33 -12.24
N GLU A 95 -1.31 -19.77 -13.40
CA GLU A 95 -2.06 -18.63 -13.94
C GLU A 95 -3.49 -19.09 -14.29
N LEU A 96 -4.48 -18.46 -13.65
CA LEU A 96 -5.89 -18.71 -13.91
C LEU A 96 -6.37 -17.91 -15.11
N TRP A 97 -5.95 -16.64 -15.15
CA TRP A 97 -6.24 -15.73 -16.26
C TRP A 97 -5.33 -14.49 -16.22
N ARG A 98 -5.18 -13.87 -17.38
CA ARG A 98 -4.66 -12.52 -17.56
C ARG A 98 -5.63 -11.70 -18.38
N ARG A 99 -5.68 -10.39 -18.09
CA ARG A 99 -6.47 -9.43 -18.87
C ARG A 99 -5.59 -8.29 -19.32
N GLU A 100 -5.62 -8.01 -20.62
CA GLU A 100 -5.13 -6.76 -21.15
C GLU A 100 -6.09 -5.66 -20.74
N VAL A 101 -5.64 -4.76 -19.84
CA VAL A 101 -6.45 -3.64 -19.40
C VAL A 101 -6.55 -2.60 -20.50
N PHE A 102 -5.42 -2.33 -21.14
CA PHE A 102 -5.34 -1.57 -22.38
C PHE A 102 -3.98 -1.80 -23.06
N LYS A 103 -3.90 -1.37 -24.32
CA LYS A 103 -2.71 -1.34 -25.14
C LYS A 103 -2.42 0.09 -25.57
N ALA A 104 -1.21 0.56 -25.30
CA ALA A 104 -0.74 1.90 -25.66
C ALA A 104 0.79 1.97 -25.57
N PRO A 105 1.43 2.90 -26.30
CA PRO A 105 2.87 3.12 -26.17
C PRO A 105 3.31 3.26 -24.71
N LEU A 106 4.48 2.68 -24.40
CA LEU A 106 4.98 2.68 -23.02
C LEU A 106 5.39 4.09 -22.62
N GLU A 107 4.79 4.60 -21.54
CA GLU A 107 5.15 5.88 -20.95
C GLU A 107 6.56 5.86 -20.38
N ARG A 108 7.18 7.04 -20.32
CA ARG A 108 8.48 7.21 -19.65
C ARG A 108 8.30 7.09 -18.13
N VAL A 109 9.12 6.27 -17.50
CA VAL A 109 9.17 6.10 -16.04
C VAL A 109 10.62 6.23 -15.55
N HIS A 110 10.79 6.47 -14.26
CA HIS A 110 12.12 6.41 -13.62
C HIS A 110 12.68 4.98 -13.73
N SER A 111 14.00 4.84 -13.78
CA SER A 111 14.67 3.53 -13.93
C SER A 111 14.36 2.54 -12.80
N GLU A 112 14.01 3.04 -11.62
CA GLU A 112 13.62 2.24 -10.45
C GLU A 112 12.11 2.03 -10.32
N ASN A 113 11.31 2.53 -11.26
CA ASN A 113 9.88 2.29 -11.33
C ASN A 113 9.54 1.36 -12.50
N SER A 114 8.31 0.88 -12.53
CA SER A 114 7.78 0.09 -13.62
C SER A 114 6.47 0.70 -14.16
N ARG A 115 5.99 0.17 -15.28
CA ARG A 115 4.69 0.57 -15.85
C ARG A 115 3.51 -0.20 -15.23
N ALA A 116 3.81 -0.98 -14.19
CA ALA A 116 2.85 -1.77 -13.42
C ALA A 116 3.28 -1.82 -11.95
N SER A 117 3.34 -0.66 -11.29
CA SER A 117 3.72 -0.52 -9.88
C SER A 117 2.54 -0.32 -8.94
N SER A 118 1.37 0.08 -9.48
CA SER A 118 0.13 0.17 -8.71
C SER A 118 -0.34 -1.23 -8.34
N THR A 119 -0.40 -1.52 -7.05
CA THR A 119 -0.91 -2.80 -6.53
C THR A 119 -2.44 -2.83 -6.65
N PRO A 120 -3.05 -3.91 -7.17
CA PRO A 120 -4.50 -4.04 -7.19
C PRO A 120 -5.12 -4.05 -5.78
N ALA A 121 -6.43 -3.81 -5.72
CA ALA A 121 -7.24 -3.97 -4.51
C ALA A 121 -8.45 -4.84 -4.84
N CYS A 122 -8.93 -5.63 -3.88
CA CYS A 122 -10.09 -6.51 -4.09
C CYS A 122 -11.05 -6.42 -2.90
N ASP A 123 -12.36 -6.42 -3.18
CA ASP A 123 -13.41 -6.38 -2.16
C ASP A 123 -14.10 -7.73 -1.94
N GLY A 124 -13.59 -8.79 -2.59
CA GLY A 124 -14.21 -10.13 -2.56
C GLY A 124 -15.19 -10.39 -3.70
N GLU A 125 -15.62 -9.36 -4.43
CA GLU A 125 -16.49 -9.47 -5.61
C GLU A 125 -15.78 -8.99 -6.88
N ARG A 126 -14.98 -7.93 -6.76
CA ARG A 126 -14.23 -7.29 -7.84
C ARG A 126 -12.82 -7.02 -7.46
N VAL A 127 -11.94 -7.02 -8.48
CA VAL A 127 -10.56 -6.56 -8.38
C VAL A 127 -10.43 -5.25 -9.15
N TYR A 128 -9.81 -4.27 -8.49
CA TYR A 128 -9.59 -2.92 -9.00
C TYR A 128 -8.12 -2.72 -9.28
N CYS A 129 -7.79 -2.18 -10.45
CA CYS A 129 -6.41 -1.86 -10.82
C CYS A 129 -6.31 -0.45 -11.40
N ALA A 130 -5.11 0.12 -11.34
CA ALA A 130 -4.85 1.42 -11.90
C ALA A 130 -3.51 1.42 -12.64
N PHE A 131 -3.45 2.12 -13.78
CA PHE A 131 -2.28 2.27 -14.63
C PHE A 131 -2.23 3.68 -15.20
N LEU A 132 -1.16 4.00 -15.92
CA LEU A 132 -1.05 5.24 -16.67
C LEU A 132 -1.02 4.94 -18.18
N ASP A 133 -1.87 5.62 -18.94
CA ASP A 133 -1.85 5.67 -20.39
C ASP A 133 -1.43 7.08 -20.82
N GLY A 134 -0.18 7.22 -21.21
CA GLY A 134 0.40 8.51 -21.55
C GLY A 134 0.36 9.49 -20.37
N ARG A 135 -0.72 10.25 -20.27
CA ARG A 135 -0.98 11.23 -19.20
C ARG A 135 -2.33 11.04 -18.50
N GLU A 136 -2.99 9.94 -18.74
CA GLU A 136 -4.30 9.68 -18.14
C GLU A 136 -4.24 8.42 -17.25
N PRO A 137 -4.53 8.52 -15.96
CA PRO A 137 -4.75 7.35 -15.14
C PRO A 137 -5.94 6.54 -15.70
N VAL A 138 -5.76 5.25 -15.83
CA VAL A 138 -6.82 4.29 -16.19
C VAL A 138 -7.14 3.50 -14.94
N VAL A 139 -8.34 3.65 -14.41
CA VAL A 139 -8.81 2.87 -13.26
C VAL A 139 -9.89 1.91 -13.76
N SER A 140 -9.71 0.62 -13.47
CA SER A 140 -10.59 -0.43 -14.00
C SER A 140 -10.99 -1.42 -12.93
N ALA A 141 -12.18 -1.96 -13.06
CA ALA A 141 -12.70 -3.05 -12.23
C ALA A 141 -13.01 -4.28 -13.08
N TYR A 142 -12.69 -5.44 -12.51
CA TYR A 142 -12.95 -6.74 -13.09
C TYR A 142 -13.63 -7.65 -12.06
N THR A 143 -14.44 -8.60 -12.52
CA THR A 143 -14.93 -9.70 -11.67
C THR A 143 -13.76 -10.60 -11.25
N LEU A 144 -13.95 -11.47 -10.28
CA LEU A 144 -12.93 -12.46 -9.89
C LEU A 144 -12.65 -13.49 -11.01
N THR A 145 -13.52 -13.61 -12.02
CA THR A 145 -13.33 -14.41 -13.22
C THR A 145 -12.62 -13.65 -14.35
N GLY A 146 -12.36 -12.36 -14.15
CA GLY A 146 -11.62 -11.52 -15.08
C GLY A 146 -12.51 -10.85 -16.13
N ASP A 147 -13.84 -10.83 -15.97
CA ASP A 147 -14.73 -10.09 -16.86
C ASP A 147 -14.69 -8.61 -16.51
N SER A 148 -14.57 -7.74 -17.51
CA SER A 148 -14.53 -6.29 -17.29
C SER A 148 -15.87 -5.80 -16.76
N ALA A 149 -15.84 -5.08 -15.63
CA ALA A 149 -17.02 -4.45 -15.06
C ALA A 149 -17.15 -2.98 -15.50
N TRP A 150 -16.06 -2.22 -15.37
CA TRP A 150 -15.97 -0.84 -15.83
C TRP A 150 -14.51 -0.39 -15.96
N SER A 151 -14.29 0.67 -16.73
CA SER A 151 -13.00 1.34 -16.87
C SER A 151 -13.22 2.83 -17.09
N VAL A 152 -12.49 3.67 -16.35
CA VAL A 152 -12.63 5.13 -16.39
C VAL A 152 -11.27 5.83 -16.40
N ARG A 153 -11.25 7.06 -16.89
CA ARG A 153 -10.10 7.96 -16.93
C ARG A 153 -10.45 9.22 -16.12
N PRO A 154 -10.10 9.27 -14.82
CA PRO A 154 -10.60 10.33 -13.95
C PRO A 154 -9.97 11.71 -14.18
N GLY A 155 -8.94 11.82 -15.01
CA GLY A 155 -8.30 13.10 -15.28
C GLY A 155 -6.90 12.97 -15.83
N VAL A 156 -6.06 13.98 -15.59
CA VAL A 156 -4.69 14.06 -16.09
C VAL A 156 -3.72 13.77 -14.95
N PHE A 157 -2.59 13.13 -15.29
CA PHE A 157 -1.47 12.88 -14.39
C PHE A 157 -0.15 13.16 -15.12
N SER A 158 0.75 13.89 -14.47
CA SER A 158 2.07 14.21 -15.01
C SER A 158 3.14 14.03 -13.92
N SER A 159 4.05 13.10 -14.12
CA SER A 159 5.15 12.86 -13.21
C SER A 159 6.37 12.32 -13.95
N VAL A 160 7.55 12.77 -13.55
CA VAL A 160 8.82 12.27 -14.12
C VAL A 160 9.16 10.86 -13.66
N HIS A 161 8.51 10.35 -12.58
CA HIS A 161 8.79 9.03 -12.05
C HIS A 161 7.82 7.95 -12.53
N GLY A 162 6.69 8.34 -13.18
CA GLY A 162 5.62 7.43 -13.56
C GLY A 162 4.52 7.34 -12.51
N PHE A 163 3.67 6.33 -12.59
CA PHE A 163 2.48 6.14 -11.77
C PHE A 163 2.59 4.88 -10.90
N CYS A 164 2.27 4.99 -9.62
CA CYS A 164 2.22 3.85 -8.70
C CYS A 164 1.11 3.95 -7.65
N SER A 165 0.20 4.92 -7.78
CA SER A 165 -0.91 5.09 -6.82
C SER A 165 -1.81 3.86 -6.80
N THR A 166 -1.89 3.24 -5.64
CA THR A 166 -2.68 2.04 -5.39
C THR A 166 -4.12 2.42 -5.06
N PRO A 167 -5.13 1.75 -5.64
CA PRO A 167 -6.52 1.94 -5.25
C PRO A 167 -6.74 1.60 -3.77
N VAL A 168 -7.43 2.48 -3.05
CA VAL A 168 -7.83 2.28 -1.65
C VAL A 168 -9.33 2.09 -1.59
N LEU A 169 -9.77 1.05 -0.89
CA LEU A 169 -11.19 0.72 -0.78
C LEU A 169 -11.78 1.29 0.50
N TRP A 170 -12.92 1.97 0.38
CA TRP A 170 -13.69 2.47 1.49
C TRP A 170 -15.18 2.39 1.22
N LYS A 171 -15.91 1.55 1.97
CA LYS A 171 -17.35 1.31 1.78
C LYS A 171 -17.67 1.03 0.28
N ASP A 172 -18.43 1.91 -0.36
CA ASP A 172 -18.83 1.83 -1.77
C ASP A 172 -17.83 2.53 -2.73
N LYS A 173 -16.63 2.91 -2.25
CA LYS A 173 -15.68 3.76 -2.97
C LYS A 173 -14.37 3.06 -3.31
N VAL A 174 -13.83 3.41 -4.48
CA VAL A 174 -12.43 3.20 -4.87
C VAL A 174 -11.78 4.57 -4.89
N ILE A 175 -10.81 4.79 -4.01
CA ILE A 175 -10.13 6.08 -3.87
C ILE A 175 -8.74 5.98 -4.49
N VAL A 176 -8.38 6.94 -5.34
CA VAL A 176 -7.09 7.00 -6.02
C VAL A 176 -6.46 8.36 -5.81
N ASN A 177 -5.21 8.36 -5.33
CA ASN A 177 -4.39 9.56 -5.23
C ASN A 177 -3.76 9.85 -6.59
N CYS A 178 -4.02 11.02 -7.13
CA CYS A 178 -3.47 11.54 -8.38
C CYS A 178 -2.71 12.86 -8.16
N ASP A 179 -1.97 12.98 -7.06
CA ASP A 179 -1.02 14.08 -6.86
C ASP A 179 0.04 14.05 -7.96
N HIS A 180 0.21 15.14 -8.71
CA HIS A 180 1.17 15.22 -9.81
C HIS A 180 1.74 16.64 -9.99
N ASP A 181 2.66 16.78 -10.93
CA ASP A 181 3.25 18.08 -11.28
C ASP A 181 2.25 18.90 -12.14
N GLY A 182 1.20 19.39 -11.52
CA GLY A 182 0.08 20.10 -12.11
C GLY A 182 -1.13 20.12 -11.17
N PRO A 183 -2.35 20.38 -11.66
CA PRO A 183 -3.56 20.36 -10.85
C PRO A 183 -3.85 18.94 -10.31
N GLY A 184 -3.11 18.55 -9.27
CA GLY A 184 -3.24 17.25 -8.62
C GLY A 184 -4.58 17.10 -7.90
N TYR A 185 -5.03 15.86 -7.76
CA TYR A 185 -6.33 15.57 -7.14
C TYR A 185 -6.32 14.20 -6.44
N ILE A 186 -7.27 14.01 -5.53
CA ILE A 186 -7.68 12.70 -5.04
C ILE A 186 -9.12 12.49 -5.52
N VAL A 187 -9.42 11.32 -6.06
CA VAL A 187 -10.75 11.01 -6.57
C VAL A 187 -11.33 9.77 -5.89
N ALA A 188 -12.60 9.81 -5.54
CA ALA A 188 -13.38 8.63 -5.19
C ALA A 188 -14.32 8.25 -6.30
N LEU A 189 -14.24 7.01 -6.73
CA LEU A 189 -15.06 6.38 -7.75
C LEU A 189 -16.02 5.38 -7.10
N ALA A 190 -17.25 5.29 -7.57
CA ALA A 190 -18.18 4.28 -7.12
C ALA A 190 -17.68 2.87 -7.51
N ARG A 191 -17.66 1.93 -6.57
CA ARG A 191 -17.30 0.53 -6.86
C ARG A 191 -18.18 -0.10 -7.92
N ALA A 192 -19.46 0.32 -7.97
CA ALA A 192 -20.46 -0.28 -8.83
C ALA A 192 -20.20 -0.05 -10.32
N ASP A 193 -19.81 1.17 -10.70
CA ASP A 193 -19.80 1.64 -12.10
C ASP A 193 -18.66 2.59 -12.46
N GLY A 194 -17.77 2.92 -11.51
CA GLY A 194 -16.64 3.83 -11.71
C GLY A 194 -17.02 5.31 -11.77
N ARG A 195 -18.29 5.67 -11.53
CA ARG A 195 -18.74 7.08 -11.51
C ARG A 195 -18.04 7.84 -10.38
N GLU A 196 -17.58 9.06 -10.67
CA GLU A 196 -16.99 9.96 -9.67
C GLU A 196 -18.03 10.33 -8.61
N LEU A 197 -17.68 10.12 -7.34
CA LEU A 197 -18.50 10.46 -6.18
C LEU A 197 -18.08 11.78 -5.56
N TRP A 198 -16.75 11.97 -5.41
CA TRP A 198 -16.17 13.24 -4.96
C TRP A 198 -14.73 13.37 -5.47
N ARG A 199 -14.26 14.61 -5.51
CA ARG A 199 -12.89 14.99 -5.88
C ARG A 199 -12.35 16.01 -4.90
N ILE A 200 -11.09 15.85 -4.53
CA ILE A 200 -10.34 16.81 -3.72
C ILE A 200 -9.27 17.42 -4.63
N GLU A 201 -9.36 18.72 -4.87
CA GLU A 201 -8.28 19.45 -5.54
C GLU A 201 -7.10 19.64 -4.59
N ARG A 202 -5.89 19.32 -5.05
CA ARG A 202 -4.70 19.40 -4.22
C ARG A 202 -4.01 20.77 -4.34
N PRO A 203 -3.58 21.37 -3.19
CA PRO A 203 -3.27 22.80 -3.18
C PRO A 203 -1.94 23.17 -3.85
N ASN A 204 -0.97 22.28 -3.95
CA ASN A 204 0.42 22.66 -4.19
C ASN A 204 1.04 22.12 -5.49
N GLN A 205 0.28 21.48 -6.35
CA GLN A 205 0.68 21.02 -7.68
C GLN A 205 2.03 20.28 -7.69
N THR A 206 2.22 19.42 -6.71
CA THR A 206 3.47 18.67 -6.51
C THR A 206 3.15 17.19 -6.42
N ARG A 207 3.89 16.37 -7.14
CA ARG A 207 3.70 14.92 -7.18
C ARG A 207 3.88 14.26 -5.81
N SER A 208 3.08 13.25 -5.55
CA SER A 208 3.28 12.25 -4.50
C SER A 208 2.76 10.89 -4.96
N TYR A 209 3.20 9.85 -4.27
CA TYR A 209 2.92 8.47 -4.67
C TYR A 209 2.28 7.65 -3.54
N VAL A 210 1.86 8.34 -2.51
CA VAL A 210 1.34 7.78 -1.25
C VAL A 210 -0.03 7.17 -1.47
N ALA A 211 -0.22 5.93 -1.00
CA ALA A 211 -1.56 5.39 -0.80
C ALA A 211 -2.17 6.01 0.47
N PRO A 212 -3.35 6.62 0.39
CA PRO A 212 -4.05 7.12 1.58
C PRO A 212 -4.29 6.02 2.61
N LEU A 213 -4.09 6.33 3.89
CA LEU A 213 -4.40 5.43 5.00
C LEU A 213 -5.70 5.86 5.67
N ILE A 214 -6.67 4.95 5.80
CA ILE A 214 -7.94 5.24 6.46
C ILE A 214 -7.96 4.59 7.84
N ARG A 215 -8.25 5.37 8.87
CA ARG A 215 -8.39 4.90 10.26
C ARG A 215 -9.58 5.55 10.94
N VAL A 216 -10.17 4.82 11.86
CA VAL A 216 -11.18 5.36 12.77
C VAL A 216 -10.46 5.91 14.00
N VAL A 217 -10.53 7.22 14.18
CA VAL A 217 -9.92 7.94 15.30
C VAL A 217 -11.05 8.57 16.11
N GLN A 218 -11.13 8.24 17.39
CA GLN A 218 -12.20 8.71 18.28
C GLN A 218 -13.61 8.52 17.68
N GLY A 219 -13.84 7.36 17.07
CA GLY A 219 -15.11 7.00 16.45
C GLY A 219 -15.40 7.65 15.09
N LYS A 220 -14.48 8.45 14.53
CA LYS A 220 -14.64 9.11 13.23
C LYS A 220 -13.61 8.59 12.21
N PRO A 221 -14.03 8.21 11.01
CA PRO A 221 -13.10 7.82 9.97
C PRO A 221 -12.30 9.03 9.47
N GLN A 222 -11.00 8.83 9.27
CA GLN A 222 -10.10 9.81 8.69
C GLN A 222 -9.24 9.13 7.63
N MET A 223 -9.22 9.72 6.44
CA MET A 223 -8.31 9.37 5.36
C MET A 223 -7.11 10.31 5.41
N VAL A 224 -5.93 9.78 5.71
CA VAL A 224 -4.72 10.57 5.91
C VAL A 224 -3.67 10.22 4.88
N LEU A 225 -3.06 11.23 4.30
CA LEU A 225 -1.92 11.07 3.39
C LEU A 225 -0.95 12.24 3.49
N SER A 226 0.31 11.98 3.18
CA SER A 226 1.33 12.97 2.91
C SER A 226 1.46 13.17 1.39
N GLY A 227 1.58 14.40 0.94
CA GLY A 227 1.68 14.72 -0.49
C GLY A 227 1.33 16.17 -0.76
N SER A 228 1.65 16.63 -1.96
CA SER A 228 1.36 18.02 -2.36
C SER A 228 1.82 19.06 -1.32
N LYS A 229 3.04 18.90 -0.79
CA LYS A 229 3.65 19.77 0.25
C LYS A 229 2.83 19.90 1.54
N CYS A 230 2.07 18.86 1.89
CA CYS A 230 1.31 18.85 3.14
C CYS A 230 1.11 17.41 3.65
N ILE A 231 0.67 17.32 4.89
CA ILE A 231 0.08 16.11 5.45
C ILE A 231 -1.35 16.49 5.83
N ALA A 232 -2.33 15.75 5.34
CA ALA A 232 -3.72 16.12 5.52
C ALA A 232 -4.61 14.92 5.86
N GLY A 233 -5.58 15.16 6.70
CA GLY A 233 -6.67 14.25 7.01
C GLY A 233 -7.98 14.75 6.40
N TYR A 234 -8.69 13.86 5.74
CA TYR A 234 -9.98 14.12 5.09
C TYR A 234 -11.03 13.15 5.59
N ASP A 235 -12.27 13.54 5.50
CA ASP A 235 -13.39 12.61 5.65
C ASP A 235 -13.45 11.70 4.41
N PRO A 236 -13.27 10.37 4.52
CA PRO A 236 -13.29 9.49 3.36
C PRO A 236 -14.67 9.31 2.72
N ASP A 237 -15.74 9.68 3.41
CA ASP A 237 -17.10 9.62 2.86
C ASP A 237 -17.41 10.79 1.93
N THR A 238 -16.89 11.99 2.24
CA THR A 238 -17.22 13.24 1.54
C THR A 238 -16.05 13.89 0.82
N GLY A 239 -14.80 13.57 1.19
CA GLY A 239 -13.60 14.27 0.72
C GLY A 239 -13.34 15.59 1.46
N GLU A 240 -14.12 15.94 2.49
CA GLU A 240 -13.95 17.18 3.25
C GLU A 240 -12.63 17.19 4.01
N LEU A 241 -11.91 18.33 3.97
CA LEU A 241 -10.68 18.53 4.74
C LEU A 241 -10.99 18.63 6.23
N LEU A 242 -10.43 17.75 7.02
CA LEU A 242 -10.54 17.76 8.48
C LEU A 242 -9.43 18.61 9.11
N TRP A 243 -8.19 18.33 8.75
CA TRP A 243 -7.02 19.05 9.24
C TRP A 243 -5.86 18.96 8.24
N MET A 244 -4.91 19.89 8.36
CA MET A 244 -3.72 19.94 7.51
C MET A 244 -2.51 20.45 8.28
N ILE A 245 -1.35 19.84 7.99
CA ILE A 245 -0.02 20.28 8.37
C ILE A 245 0.68 20.75 7.09
N ASP A 246 1.15 21.99 7.04
CA ASP A 246 1.94 22.53 5.92
C ASP A 246 3.34 21.89 5.89
N GLY A 247 3.83 21.54 4.75
CA GLY A 247 5.15 20.93 4.56
C GLY A 247 5.16 19.45 4.97
N PRO A 248 6.25 18.92 5.53
CA PRO A 248 7.55 19.58 5.74
C PRO A 248 8.43 19.65 4.48
N THR A 249 8.05 18.99 3.38
CA THR A 249 8.85 18.88 2.15
C THR A 249 7.97 18.77 0.91
N ASP A 250 8.56 18.61 -0.26
CA ASP A 250 7.83 18.64 -1.55
C ASP A 250 7.24 17.29 -1.94
N GLN A 251 8.03 16.22 -1.89
CA GLN A 251 7.64 14.91 -2.40
C GLN A 251 7.58 13.85 -1.31
N PHE A 252 6.62 12.92 -1.48
CA PHE A 252 6.44 11.77 -0.60
C PHE A 252 6.14 10.52 -1.45
N VAL A 253 6.70 9.39 -1.04
CA VAL A 253 6.47 8.08 -1.64
C VAL A 253 5.94 7.10 -0.59
N ALA A 254 6.61 7.03 0.57
CA ALA A 254 6.21 6.17 1.68
C ALA A 254 4.84 6.56 2.24
N SER A 255 3.94 5.59 2.39
CA SER A 255 2.66 5.78 3.06
C SER A 255 2.81 5.85 4.57
N LEU A 256 1.89 6.56 5.22
CA LEU A 256 1.85 6.65 6.66
C LEU A 256 1.49 5.31 7.31
N VAL A 257 1.80 5.20 8.60
CA VAL A 257 1.28 4.15 9.47
C VAL A 257 0.61 4.77 10.70
N PHE A 258 -0.21 3.99 11.36
CA PHE A 258 -0.96 4.42 12.55
C PHE A 258 -0.69 3.46 13.71
N SER A 259 -0.43 4.01 14.88
CA SER A 259 -0.30 3.23 16.10
C SER A 259 -1.60 3.25 16.90
N PRO A 260 -2.25 2.12 17.12
CA PRO A 260 -3.42 2.08 18.00
C PRO A 260 -3.08 2.37 19.47
N LYS A 261 -1.80 2.25 19.88
CA LYS A 261 -1.35 2.52 21.24
C LYS A 261 -1.26 4.02 21.56
N THR A 262 -0.71 4.82 20.62
CA THR A 262 -0.59 6.27 20.78
C THR A 262 -1.75 7.03 20.16
N GLU A 263 -2.53 6.39 19.28
CA GLU A 263 -3.51 6.98 18.38
C GLU A 263 -2.91 8.05 17.44
N TRP A 264 -1.61 7.94 17.12
CA TRP A 264 -0.90 8.86 16.24
C TRP A 264 -0.63 8.24 14.88
N PHE A 265 -0.59 9.11 13.87
CA PHE A 265 -0.03 8.77 12.55
C PHE A 265 1.47 9.05 12.52
N TYR A 266 2.21 8.20 11.80
CA TYR A 266 3.63 8.36 11.58
C TYR A 266 3.91 8.42 10.10
N MET A 267 4.70 9.41 9.69
CA MET A 267 5.17 9.56 8.33
C MET A 267 6.68 9.54 8.27
N THR A 268 7.21 9.08 7.18
CA THR A 268 8.63 9.17 6.83
C THR A 268 8.75 9.62 5.38
N GLY A 269 9.91 10.15 5.03
CA GLY A 269 10.25 10.44 3.66
C GLY A 269 10.40 11.90 3.37
N GLY A 270 10.33 12.15 2.10
CA GLY A 270 10.42 13.49 1.58
C GLY A 270 11.67 13.75 0.76
N PHE A 271 11.48 14.64 -0.19
CA PHE A 271 12.49 15.22 -1.05
C PHE A 271 12.13 16.69 -1.32
N PRO A 272 13.07 17.63 -1.26
CA PRO A 272 14.50 17.46 -1.03
C PRO A 272 14.91 17.32 0.45
N ALA A 273 14.03 17.61 1.40
CA ALA A 273 14.31 17.51 2.82
C ALA A 273 13.75 16.22 3.44
N HIS A 274 14.42 15.71 4.47
CA HIS A 274 14.18 14.40 5.04
C HIS A 274 13.52 14.51 6.41
N HIS A 275 12.40 13.78 6.61
CA HIS A 275 11.59 13.92 7.80
C HIS A 275 11.01 12.58 8.28
N VAL A 276 10.97 12.40 9.59
CA VAL A 276 10.10 11.43 10.26
C VAL A 276 9.31 12.19 11.30
N MET A 277 7.98 12.01 11.31
CA MET A 277 7.09 12.77 12.19
C MET A 277 6.02 11.87 12.80
N ALA A 278 5.68 12.15 14.04
CA ALA A 278 4.46 11.67 14.67
C ALA A 278 3.42 12.79 14.75
N ILE A 279 2.19 12.47 14.39
CA ILE A 279 1.11 13.43 14.19
C ILE A 279 -0.12 13.01 14.99
N ARG A 280 -0.64 13.94 15.81
CA ARG A 280 -1.91 13.80 16.51
C ARG A 280 -3.06 14.11 15.56
N PRO A 281 -4.04 13.21 15.41
CA PRO A 281 -5.07 13.35 14.35
C PRO A 281 -6.34 14.10 14.79
N GLU A 282 -6.43 14.56 16.03
CA GLU A 282 -7.67 15.14 16.60
C GLU A 282 -7.95 16.60 16.22
N GLY A 283 -7.07 17.22 15.46
CA GLY A 283 -7.15 18.63 15.08
C GLY A 283 -8.24 18.99 14.06
N ARG A 284 -8.40 20.29 13.84
CA ARG A 284 -9.25 20.86 12.79
C ARG A 284 -8.55 22.04 12.10
N GLY A 285 -8.69 22.14 10.76
CA GLY A 285 -8.05 23.19 9.99
C GLY A 285 -6.53 23.09 9.96
N LYS A 286 -5.80 24.21 9.97
CA LYS A 286 -4.33 24.23 9.98
C LYS A 286 -3.78 23.95 11.38
N VAL A 287 -3.10 22.83 11.53
CA VAL A 287 -2.62 22.33 12.82
C VAL A 287 -1.09 22.16 12.89
N THR A 288 -0.36 22.76 11.95
CA THR A 288 1.09 22.63 11.80
C THR A 288 1.87 22.86 13.10
N LYS A 289 1.48 23.84 13.92
CA LYS A 289 2.17 24.21 15.15
C LYS A 289 1.75 23.43 16.39
N SER A 290 0.64 22.70 16.33
CA SER A 290 -0.01 22.13 17.53
C SER A 290 -0.09 20.61 17.54
N HIS A 291 -0.13 19.95 16.38
CA HIS A 291 -0.41 18.52 16.28
C HIS A 291 0.77 17.66 15.85
N VAL A 292 1.93 18.24 15.66
CA VAL A 292 3.19 17.47 15.55
C VAL A 292 3.62 17.06 16.95
N ALA A 293 3.58 15.77 17.26
CA ALA A 293 3.97 15.23 18.57
C ALA A 293 5.49 15.26 18.73
N TRP A 294 6.21 14.80 17.71
CA TRP A 294 7.67 14.93 17.57
C TRP A 294 8.07 14.95 16.08
N HIS A 295 9.27 15.45 15.83
CA HIS A 295 9.78 15.62 14.49
C HIS A 295 11.28 15.34 14.45
N TYR A 296 11.68 14.30 13.74
CA TYR A 296 13.06 14.00 13.42
C TYR A 296 13.37 14.54 12.02
N ASN A 297 14.29 15.50 11.95
CA ASN A 297 14.69 16.18 10.70
C ASN A 297 16.22 16.21 10.62
N PRO A 298 16.85 15.13 10.17
CA PRO A 298 18.30 15.07 10.04
C PRO A 298 18.80 15.88 8.84
N PRO A 299 20.05 16.34 8.85
CA PRO A 299 20.64 17.09 7.73
C PRO A 299 20.89 16.22 6.48
N SER A 300 20.67 14.92 6.57
CA SER A 300 20.86 13.96 5.48
C SER A 300 19.78 12.87 5.55
N ALA A 301 19.73 11.97 4.57
CA ALA A 301 18.76 10.87 4.51
C ALA A 301 18.95 9.76 5.59
N VAL A 302 19.80 9.97 6.60
CA VAL A 302 20.03 8.98 7.66
C VAL A 302 18.78 8.82 8.51
N GLY A 303 18.28 7.60 8.61
CA GLY A 303 17.10 7.29 9.40
C GLY A 303 15.79 7.80 8.80
N VAL A 304 15.77 8.07 7.49
CA VAL A 304 14.55 8.53 6.78
C VAL A 304 14.33 7.66 5.55
N SER A 305 13.24 6.94 5.52
CA SER A 305 12.82 6.19 4.35
C SER A 305 12.14 7.11 3.34
N TYR A 306 12.54 7.02 2.07
CA TYR A 306 11.87 7.74 0.98
C TYR A 306 10.84 6.85 0.27
N VAL A 307 11.21 5.63 -0.11
CA VAL A 307 10.33 4.71 -0.85
C VAL A 307 9.63 3.71 0.05
N PRO A 308 10.30 2.86 0.84
CA PRO A 308 9.60 1.85 1.64
C PRO A 308 8.79 2.51 2.75
N SER A 309 7.53 2.09 2.87
CA SER A 309 6.68 2.55 3.98
C SER A 309 7.13 1.91 5.29
N PRO A 310 7.13 2.68 6.38
CA PRO A 310 7.53 2.20 7.71
C PRO A 310 6.50 1.21 8.26
N ILE A 311 6.78 0.66 9.44
CA ILE A 311 5.83 -0.16 10.19
C ILE A 311 5.88 0.21 11.67
N ILE A 312 4.74 0.09 12.35
CA ILE A 312 4.65 0.15 13.80
C ILE A 312 4.49 -1.28 14.34
N GLU A 313 5.37 -1.66 15.24
CA GLU A 313 5.25 -2.89 15.99
C GLU A 313 5.47 -2.62 17.48
N GLY A 314 4.39 -2.69 18.25
CA GLY A 314 4.40 -2.31 19.66
C GLY A 314 4.80 -0.85 19.90
N ASP A 315 5.93 -0.64 20.57
CA ASP A 315 6.47 0.68 20.90
C ASP A 315 7.46 1.23 19.85
N TRP A 316 7.65 0.48 18.76
CA TRP A 316 8.72 0.74 17.80
C TRP A 316 8.17 1.19 16.44
N LEU A 317 8.66 2.32 15.95
CA LEU A 317 8.56 2.69 14.54
C LEU A 317 9.81 2.17 13.83
N LEU A 318 9.62 1.22 12.89
CA LEU A 318 10.72 0.65 12.12
C LEU A 318 10.65 1.12 10.67
N LEU A 319 11.80 1.38 10.09
CA LEU A 319 11.94 1.76 8.70
C LEU A 319 13.31 1.34 8.14
N ASN A 320 13.45 1.36 6.81
CA ASN A 320 14.73 1.20 6.12
C ASN A 320 14.99 2.46 5.28
N ASP A 321 16.15 3.07 5.44
CA ASP A 321 16.51 4.26 4.68
C ASP A 321 17.08 3.92 3.29
N ASP A 322 17.14 4.91 2.40
CA ASP A 322 17.61 4.74 1.02
C ASP A 322 19.10 4.41 0.92
N ARG A 323 19.85 4.57 2.01
CA ARG A 323 21.25 4.19 2.12
C ARG A 323 21.45 2.73 2.52
N GLY A 324 20.35 2.03 2.82
CA GLY A 324 20.33 0.62 3.18
C GLY A 324 20.54 0.33 4.66
N PHE A 325 20.13 1.27 5.54
CA PHE A 325 20.15 1.05 6.97
C PHE A 325 18.73 0.86 7.50
N ALA A 326 18.53 -0.20 8.25
CA ALA A 326 17.34 -0.42 9.06
C ALA A 326 17.44 0.38 10.37
N HIS A 327 16.35 1.01 10.76
CA HIS A 327 16.28 1.85 11.96
C HIS A 327 15.07 1.47 12.81
N ALA A 328 15.22 1.61 14.12
CA ALA A 328 14.10 1.68 15.05
C ALA A 328 14.09 3.00 15.78
N PHE A 329 12.90 3.57 15.88
CA PHE A 329 12.61 4.72 16.71
C PHE A 329 11.67 4.29 17.85
N ASP A 330 11.86 4.86 19.01
CA ASP A 330 10.82 4.87 20.04
C ASP A 330 9.64 5.69 19.53
N ALA A 331 8.50 5.06 19.36
CA ALA A 331 7.33 5.68 18.71
C ALA A 331 6.76 6.85 19.53
N GLN A 332 6.93 6.85 20.85
CA GLN A 332 6.43 7.91 21.72
C GLN A 332 7.29 9.17 21.68
N SER A 333 8.61 9.02 21.63
CA SER A 333 9.56 10.15 21.75
C SER A 333 10.25 10.52 20.44
N GLY A 334 10.25 9.67 19.41
CA GLY A 334 10.99 9.86 18.18
C GLY A 334 12.51 9.67 18.32
N LYS A 335 12.97 9.12 19.44
CA LYS A 335 14.40 8.83 19.67
C LYS A 335 14.82 7.63 18.82
N VAL A 336 15.92 7.74 18.09
CA VAL A 336 16.56 6.61 17.41
C VAL A 336 17.11 5.64 18.46
N VAL A 337 16.71 4.39 18.39
CA VAL A 337 17.10 3.33 19.32
C VAL A 337 18.29 2.54 18.77
N TRP A 338 18.23 2.17 17.51
CA TRP A 338 19.32 1.52 16.79
C TRP A 338 19.27 1.82 15.29
N SER A 339 20.41 1.63 14.64
CA SER A 339 20.63 1.75 13.20
C SER A 339 21.59 0.68 12.75
N GLU A 340 21.16 -0.20 11.82
CA GLU A 340 21.93 -1.35 11.38
C GLU A 340 21.93 -1.49 9.86
N ARG A 341 23.09 -1.79 9.28
CA ARG A 341 23.22 -1.96 7.84
C ARG A 341 22.50 -3.23 7.38
N PHE A 342 21.63 -3.10 6.38
CA PHE A 342 20.91 -4.24 5.83
C PHE A 342 21.04 -4.35 4.32
N GLY A 343 20.89 -3.25 3.61
CA GLY A 343 20.85 -3.19 2.16
C GLY A 343 19.71 -2.30 1.67
N ARG A 344 19.82 -1.82 0.45
CA ARG A 344 18.82 -0.97 -0.17
C ARG A 344 17.50 -1.72 -0.31
N GLN A 345 16.40 -1.02 -0.09
CA GLN A 345 15.07 -1.62 -0.04
C GLN A 345 14.04 -0.69 -0.68
N HIS A 346 13.21 -1.23 -1.58
CA HIS A 346 12.00 -0.59 -2.10
C HIS A 346 10.73 -1.21 -1.50
N ALA A 347 10.76 -2.50 -1.19
CA ALA A 347 9.65 -3.20 -0.57
C ALA A 347 9.31 -2.59 0.79
N SER A 348 8.04 -2.32 1.04
CA SER A 348 7.58 -1.89 2.38
C SER A 348 7.61 -3.05 3.36
N LEU A 349 7.86 -2.72 4.63
CA LEU A 349 7.94 -3.71 5.70
C LEU A 349 6.57 -4.36 5.97
N VAL A 350 6.63 -5.62 6.39
CA VAL A 350 5.45 -6.34 6.90
C VAL A 350 5.79 -7.00 8.24
N SER A 351 4.78 -7.22 9.07
CA SER A 351 4.94 -7.90 10.37
C SER A 351 3.84 -8.88 10.67
N THR A 352 4.19 -9.86 11.49
CA THR A 352 3.28 -10.82 12.10
C THR A 352 3.92 -11.39 13.37
N GLU A 353 3.11 -11.74 14.37
CA GLU A 353 3.55 -12.36 15.64
C GLU A 353 4.67 -11.59 16.34
N GLY A 354 4.69 -10.25 16.20
CA GLY A 354 5.73 -9.40 16.79
C GLY A 354 7.09 -9.49 16.08
N LEU A 355 7.14 -10.04 14.86
CA LEU A 355 8.34 -10.11 14.02
C LEU A 355 8.17 -9.23 12.79
N VAL A 356 9.20 -8.50 12.42
CA VAL A 356 9.23 -7.63 11.24
C VAL A 356 10.12 -8.20 10.16
N TYR A 357 9.62 -8.24 8.94
CA TYR A 357 10.29 -8.77 7.76
C TYR A 357 10.83 -7.60 6.93
N PHE A 358 12.15 -7.50 6.83
CA PHE A 358 12.87 -6.56 6.00
C PHE A 358 13.31 -7.28 4.73
N LEU A 359 12.73 -6.94 3.57
CA LEU A 359 13.06 -7.54 2.27
C LEU A 359 13.79 -6.51 1.40
N ASN A 360 15.08 -6.71 1.15
CA ASN A 360 15.91 -5.80 0.37
C ASN A 360 15.81 -6.06 -1.15
N ASP A 361 16.37 -5.17 -1.95
CA ASP A 361 16.32 -5.21 -3.41
C ASP A 361 17.04 -6.43 -4.01
N ALA A 362 18.01 -7.02 -3.30
CA ALA A 362 18.69 -8.24 -3.71
C ALA A 362 17.90 -9.53 -3.43
N GLY A 363 16.70 -9.43 -2.86
CA GLY A 363 15.86 -10.57 -2.47
C GLY A 363 16.31 -11.25 -1.19
N GLU A 364 17.08 -10.55 -0.36
CA GLU A 364 17.42 -11.00 1.00
C GLU A 364 16.38 -10.47 1.98
N CYS A 365 15.97 -11.33 2.91
CA CYS A 365 15.01 -10.97 3.96
C CYS A 365 15.58 -11.25 5.34
N ARG A 366 15.64 -10.24 6.19
CA ARG A 366 15.88 -10.42 7.62
C ARG A 366 14.58 -10.38 8.39
N VAL A 367 14.36 -11.41 9.20
CA VAL A 367 13.27 -11.46 10.18
C VAL A 367 13.81 -10.94 11.49
N VAL A 368 13.26 -9.84 11.97
CA VAL A 368 13.78 -9.09 13.12
C VAL A 368 12.73 -9.03 14.22
N LYS A 369 13.15 -9.31 15.45
CA LYS A 369 12.33 -9.04 16.64
C LYS A 369 12.57 -7.61 17.09
N PRO A 370 11.57 -6.72 17.05
CA PRO A 370 11.68 -5.36 17.56
C PRO A 370 12.05 -5.31 19.04
N GLY A 371 12.81 -4.30 19.43
CA GLY A 371 13.27 -4.12 20.80
C GLY A 371 14.40 -3.09 20.87
N ASP A 372 15.11 -3.06 21.99
CA ASP A 372 16.24 -2.14 22.21
C ASP A 372 17.48 -2.47 21.35
N LYS A 373 17.45 -3.60 20.64
CA LYS A 373 18.55 -4.09 19.78
C LYS A 373 17.99 -4.62 18.46
N PHE A 374 18.79 -4.59 17.42
CA PHE A 374 18.51 -5.25 16.14
C PHE A 374 18.69 -6.77 16.28
N ALA A 375 17.67 -7.44 16.79
CA ALA A 375 17.68 -8.88 17.04
C ALA A 375 17.22 -9.65 15.80
N VAL A 376 18.17 -10.13 14.99
CA VAL A 376 17.89 -10.95 13.81
C VAL A 376 17.53 -12.38 14.24
N VAL A 377 16.31 -12.81 13.94
CA VAL A 377 15.80 -14.16 14.18
C VAL A 377 16.22 -15.10 13.06
N ALA A 378 16.17 -14.61 11.82
CA ALA A 378 16.55 -15.38 10.64
C ALA A 378 17.01 -14.44 9.50
N SER A 379 17.84 -15.00 8.60
CA SER A 379 18.23 -14.36 7.34
C SER A 379 17.95 -15.33 6.21
N ASN A 380 17.28 -14.86 5.18
CA ASN A 380 16.73 -15.62 4.07
C ASN A 380 17.13 -14.98 2.75
N ALA A 381 17.13 -15.73 1.65
CA ALA A 381 17.35 -15.17 0.31
C ALA A 381 16.63 -16.02 -0.75
N ILE A 382 16.06 -15.36 -1.74
CA ILE A 382 15.45 -16.03 -2.90
C ILE A 382 16.32 -15.98 -4.16
N GLY A 383 17.40 -15.17 -4.14
CA GLY A 383 18.37 -15.08 -5.24
C GLY A 383 17.85 -14.32 -6.49
N GLU A 384 16.83 -13.49 -6.34
CA GLU A 384 16.26 -12.65 -7.37
C GLU A 384 15.94 -11.26 -6.81
N ASN A 385 16.03 -10.21 -7.63
CA ASN A 385 15.72 -8.86 -7.20
C ASN A 385 14.24 -8.70 -6.85
N THR A 386 13.95 -7.89 -5.83
CA THR A 386 12.61 -7.63 -5.32
C THR A 386 12.39 -6.15 -5.09
N TYR A 387 11.26 -5.63 -5.57
CA TYR A 387 10.81 -4.26 -5.32
C TYR A 387 9.43 -4.23 -4.69
N ALA A 388 8.65 -5.29 -4.92
CA ALA A 388 7.29 -5.42 -4.40
C ALA A 388 7.28 -5.80 -2.91
N SER A 389 6.31 -5.27 -2.17
CA SER A 389 6.11 -5.62 -0.76
C SER A 389 5.53 -7.04 -0.64
N PRO A 390 5.93 -7.81 0.38
CA PRO A 390 5.34 -9.13 0.65
C PRO A 390 3.85 -9.06 0.97
N ALA A 391 3.11 -10.15 0.69
CA ALA A 391 1.77 -10.38 1.20
C ALA A 391 1.78 -11.57 2.17
N LEU A 392 1.04 -11.45 3.27
CA LEU A 392 0.94 -12.45 4.34
C LEU A 392 -0.49 -13.00 4.39
N SER A 393 -0.66 -14.32 4.20
CA SER A 393 -1.99 -14.92 4.15
C SER A 393 -1.94 -16.40 4.51
N ASP A 394 -2.74 -16.83 5.48
CA ASP A 394 -2.89 -18.22 5.96
C ASP A 394 -1.53 -18.92 6.23
N GLY A 395 -0.61 -18.24 6.94
CA GLY A 395 0.70 -18.79 7.25
C GLY A 395 1.65 -18.89 6.05
N GLN A 396 1.33 -18.27 4.93
CA GLN A 396 2.15 -18.23 3.71
C GLN A 396 2.60 -16.79 3.42
N ILE A 397 3.84 -16.66 2.94
CA ILE A 397 4.41 -15.40 2.47
C ILE A 397 4.44 -15.43 0.95
N PHE A 398 3.80 -14.47 0.31
CA PHE A 398 3.84 -14.32 -1.15
C PHE A 398 4.79 -13.19 -1.50
N LEU A 399 5.81 -13.52 -2.29
CA LEU A 399 6.82 -12.58 -2.75
C LEU A 399 6.71 -12.40 -4.26
N ARG A 400 7.07 -11.22 -4.74
CA ARG A 400 7.27 -10.96 -6.15
C ARG A 400 8.68 -10.46 -6.40
N SER A 401 9.41 -11.20 -7.22
CA SER A 401 10.69 -10.78 -7.78
C SER A 401 10.50 -10.10 -9.15
N ASP A 402 11.58 -9.68 -9.77
CA ASP A 402 11.60 -9.15 -11.14
C ASP A 402 11.15 -10.19 -12.20
N LYS A 403 11.17 -11.49 -11.86
CA LYS A 403 10.88 -12.60 -12.81
C LYS A 403 9.74 -13.51 -12.37
N HIS A 404 9.53 -13.66 -11.07
CA HIS A 404 8.64 -14.70 -10.55
C HIS A 404 7.75 -14.21 -9.41
N LEU A 405 6.63 -14.90 -9.25
CA LEU A 405 5.89 -14.97 -7.99
C LEU A 405 6.35 -16.20 -7.21
N TRP A 406 6.39 -16.06 -5.90
CA TRP A 406 6.82 -17.10 -4.96
C TRP A 406 5.77 -17.27 -3.86
N CYS A 407 5.51 -18.49 -3.48
CA CYS A 407 4.79 -18.82 -2.26
C CYS A 407 5.76 -19.54 -1.31
N ILE A 408 6.00 -18.91 -0.17
CA ILE A 408 6.86 -19.41 0.91
C ILE A 408 5.95 -19.90 2.04
N GLY A 409 6.17 -21.09 2.52
CA GLY A 409 5.42 -21.68 3.62
C GLY A 409 5.64 -23.18 3.70
N ASP A 410 5.32 -23.78 4.85
CA ASP A 410 5.41 -25.21 5.01
C ASP A 410 4.45 -25.92 4.06
N ARG A 411 4.92 -27.00 3.44
CA ARG A 411 4.02 -27.91 2.74
C ARG A 411 3.10 -28.52 3.79
N LYS A 412 1.81 -28.24 3.76
CA LYS A 412 0.85 -29.01 4.56
C LYS A 412 1.09 -30.49 4.25
N ARG A 413 1.48 -31.24 5.27
CA ARG A 413 1.65 -32.69 5.18
C ARG A 413 0.33 -33.38 4.91
#